data_290fde314a233f98cc4968da739e17a9
#
_entry.id   290fde314a233f98cc4968da739e17a9
#
_cell.length_a   1.000
_cell.length_b   1.000
_cell.length_c   1.000
_cell.angle_alpha   90.00
_cell.angle_beta   90.00
_cell.angle_gamma   90.00
#
_symmetry.space_group_name_H-M   'P 1'
#
loop_
_entity.id
_entity.type
_entity.pdbx_description
1 polymer ?
#
loop_
_entity_poly.entity_id
_entity_poly.type
_entity_poly.pdbx_seq_one_letter_code
_entity_poly.pdbx_strand_id
1 'polypeptide(L)'
;MRRVFLRLGLGVAIVAASGCSHGSAADPTPAATSSAANPAEPSTGAASTGAVAGGFRGFDSNDYPGDATMATLHHTFAFTGYWLNSPPGENANPWQGKRALLHQQGWGFLALANGRLDDEILKAQKSGTPPAALARKDAAAAIAAARSEGFPVHSILFLDQEEGGILLDEQAAYLLAWTEAVAASDYRPGVYASGQPVPNGPGQTITTIDDIRGHVAKNHLHPIAMFDAQDTCPPAPGCTVNAKPLSTAGELTLSPGGDLVAWQYSQSPRRPELTRSCSTTYAADGNCYAPGVPNVLLDMDLASTPDPSHGR
;
A
#
# COMPACT_ATOMS: atom_id res chain seq x y z
N MET A 1 -12.90 -22.13 -1.12
CA MET A 1 -13.83 -21.90 0.01
C MET A 1 -13.43 -20.58 0.66
N ARG A 2 -14.18 -19.53 0.38
CA ARG A 2 -13.91 -18.19 0.91
C ARG A 2 -14.18 -18.19 2.43
N ARG A 3 -13.17 -17.97 3.24
CA ARG A 3 -13.33 -17.67 4.65
C ARG A 3 -13.49 -16.16 4.80
N VAL A 4 -14.73 -15.74 4.95
CA VAL A 4 -15.10 -14.38 5.34
C VAL A 4 -14.80 -14.24 6.83
N PHE A 5 -13.83 -13.41 7.19
CA PHE A 5 -13.62 -13.04 8.58
C PHE A 5 -14.54 -11.88 8.96
N LEU A 6 -15.61 -12.24 9.66
CA LEU A 6 -16.54 -11.33 10.31
C LEU A 6 -16.01 -11.04 11.72
N ARG A 7 -15.61 -9.81 12.06
CA ARG A 7 -15.50 -9.38 13.45
C ARG A 7 -15.96 -7.96 13.68
N LEU A 8 -17.00 -7.92 14.46
CA LEU A 8 -17.55 -6.94 15.41
C LEU A 8 -17.37 -5.44 15.10
N GLY A 9 -18.48 -4.87 14.63
CA GLY A 9 -18.76 -3.47 14.74
C GLY A 9 -19.29 -3.11 16.12
N LEU A 10 -18.62 -2.21 16.81
CA LEU A 10 -19.18 -1.48 17.95
C LEU A 10 -19.70 -0.15 17.42
N GLY A 11 -21.01 0.05 17.48
CA GLY A 11 -21.66 1.27 17.02
C GLY A 11 -21.34 2.43 17.95
N VAL A 12 -20.94 3.56 17.40
CA VAL A 12 -20.85 4.84 18.12
C VAL A 12 -21.79 5.84 17.45
N ALA A 13 -22.68 6.41 18.23
CA ALA A 13 -23.63 7.42 17.85
C ALA A 13 -22.94 8.76 17.55
N ILE A 14 -23.33 9.39 16.46
CA ILE A 14 -22.89 10.73 16.06
C ILE A 14 -23.80 11.76 16.71
N VAL A 15 -23.21 12.67 17.46
CA VAL A 15 -23.87 13.94 17.88
C VAL A 15 -23.37 15.05 16.96
N ALA A 16 -24.28 15.66 16.25
CA ALA A 16 -24.02 16.83 15.42
C ALA A 16 -24.08 18.10 16.30
N ALA A 17 -23.10 18.96 16.17
CA ALA A 17 -23.17 20.34 16.66
C ALA A 17 -22.86 21.30 15.53
N SER A 18 -23.86 22.11 15.21
CA SER A 18 -23.80 23.24 14.28
C SER A 18 -23.16 24.45 14.96
N GLY A 19 -22.37 25.21 14.23
CA GLY A 19 -21.88 26.52 14.65
C GLY A 19 -21.45 27.37 13.47
N CYS A 20 -22.29 28.38 13.12
CA CYS A 20 -22.03 29.44 12.15
C CYS A 20 -21.14 30.55 12.73
N SER A 21 -20.33 31.20 11.90
CA SER A 21 -20.34 32.67 11.64
C SER A 21 -19.05 33.15 10.98
N HIS A 22 -19.19 33.81 9.88
CA HIS A 22 -19.01 35.22 9.49
C HIS A 22 -17.63 35.82 9.68
N GLY A 23 -17.10 36.39 8.59
CA GLY A 23 -16.08 37.44 8.68
C GLY A 23 -15.35 37.71 7.35
N SER A 24 -15.72 38.82 6.78
CA SER A 24 -15.38 39.48 5.53
C SER A 24 -14.00 40.17 5.51
N ALA A 25 -13.55 40.48 4.29
CA ALA A 25 -12.85 41.66 3.81
C ALA A 25 -11.37 41.55 3.38
N ALA A 26 -11.22 41.69 2.08
CA ALA A 26 -10.49 42.77 1.34
C ALA A 26 -8.98 42.69 1.17
N ASP A 27 -8.64 42.72 -0.11
CA ASP A 27 -7.46 43.03 -0.90
C ASP A 27 -6.53 44.15 -0.37
N PRO A 28 -5.27 44.26 -0.81
CA PRO A 28 -4.95 44.60 -2.21
C PRO A 28 -3.65 43.97 -2.81
N THR A 29 -3.63 43.93 -4.13
CA THR A 29 -2.52 43.65 -5.02
C THR A 29 -1.40 44.70 -4.97
N PRO A 30 -0.16 44.35 -5.26
CA PRO A 30 0.65 45.14 -6.18
C PRO A 30 1.40 44.35 -7.29
N ALA A 31 1.25 44.91 -8.45
CA ALA A 31 2.15 45.09 -9.60
C ALA A 31 3.23 44.07 -9.94
N ALA A 32 3.13 43.64 -11.18
CA ALA A 32 4.06 42.87 -11.98
C ALA A 32 5.39 43.60 -12.24
N THR A 33 6.50 42.86 -12.14
CA THR A 33 7.74 43.17 -12.83
C THR A 33 8.06 42.02 -13.80
N SER A 34 8.07 42.39 -15.07
CA SER A 34 8.48 41.57 -16.21
C SER A 34 9.97 41.25 -16.11
N SER A 35 10.33 39.96 -16.13
CA SER A 35 11.68 39.50 -16.43
C SER A 35 11.62 38.56 -17.61
N ALA A 36 12.43 38.89 -18.62
CA ALA A 36 12.49 38.19 -19.90
C ALA A 36 12.86 36.71 -19.72
N ALA A 37 12.03 35.83 -20.26
CA ALA A 37 12.30 34.40 -20.32
C ALA A 37 13.20 34.10 -21.52
N ASN A 38 14.31 33.41 -21.25
CA ASN A 38 15.06 32.67 -22.26
C ASN A 38 14.20 31.52 -22.79
N PRO A 39 14.21 31.22 -24.08
CA PRO A 39 13.50 30.08 -24.64
C PRO A 39 14.21 28.79 -24.16
N ALA A 40 13.56 28.05 -23.29
CA ALA A 40 13.95 26.69 -22.94
C ALA A 40 13.71 25.78 -24.16
N GLU A 41 14.73 25.05 -24.57
CA GLU A 41 14.60 23.96 -25.55
C GLU A 41 13.53 22.93 -25.06
N PRO A 42 12.70 22.38 -25.96
CA PRO A 42 11.73 21.37 -25.57
C PRO A 42 12.48 20.07 -25.27
N SER A 43 12.64 19.78 -23.97
CA SER A 43 12.99 18.44 -23.51
C SER A 43 11.79 17.52 -23.83
N THR A 44 11.91 16.76 -24.91
CA THR A 44 10.98 15.63 -25.19
C THR A 44 11.28 14.46 -24.26
N GLY A 45 11.04 14.64 -22.98
CA GLY A 45 10.94 13.54 -22.05
C GLY A 45 9.67 12.77 -22.35
N ALA A 46 9.78 11.53 -22.79
CA ALA A 46 8.63 10.62 -22.87
C ALA A 46 7.95 10.61 -21.49
N ALA A 47 6.65 10.94 -21.45
CA ALA A 47 5.89 10.90 -20.22
C ALA A 47 5.98 9.48 -19.62
N SER A 48 6.39 9.37 -18.36
CA SER A 48 6.52 8.08 -17.69
C SER A 48 5.14 7.43 -17.62
N THR A 49 5.05 6.17 -17.99
CA THR A 49 3.80 5.38 -17.91
C THR A 49 3.24 5.45 -16.48
N GLY A 50 1.94 5.63 -16.34
CA GLY A 50 1.28 5.68 -15.05
C GLY A 50 1.49 6.97 -14.23
N ALA A 51 2.24 7.95 -14.71
CA ALA A 51 2.43 9.22 -14.01
C ALA A 51 1.09 9.99 -13.88
N VAL A 52 0.82 10.49 -12.68
CA VAL A 52 -0.36 11.29 -12.35
C VAL A 52 0.02 12.40 -11.37
N ALA A 53 -0.90 13.35 -11.15
CA ALA A 53 -0.69 14.34 -10.10
C ALA A 53 -0.51 13.64 -8.74
N GLY A 54 0.62 13.87 -8.09
CA GLY A 54 0.95 13.28 -6.79
C GLY A 54 1.72 11.96 -6.81
N GLY A 55 2.03 11.38 -7.99
CA GLY A 55 2.83 10.16 -8.05
C GLY A 55 2.61 9.30 -9.28
N PHE A 56 2.76 8.00 -9.09
CA PHE A 56 2.62 6.97 -10.11
C PHE A 56 1.57 5.96 -9.69
N ARG A 57 0.71 5.58 -10.62
CA ARG A 57 -0.29 4.53 -10.39
C ARG A 57 0.33 3.16 -10.48
N GLY A 58 -0.14 2.29 -9.60
CA GLY A 58 0.10 0.87 -9.62
C GLY A 58 -1.13 0.09 -9.21
N PHE A 59 -0.94 -1.19 -9.06
CA PHE A 59 -1.93 -2.09 -8.50
C PHE A 59 -1.24 -3.28 -7.85
N ASP A 60 -1.94 -3.93 -6.95
CA ASP A 60 -1.61 -5.29 -6.53
C ASP A 60 -2.81 -6.23 -6.72
N SER A 61 -2.54 -7.51 -6.71
CA SER A 61 -3.55 -8.57 -6.82
C SER A 61 -2.95 -9.89 -6.35
N ASN A 62 -3.76 -10.72 -5.71
CA ASN A 62 -3.37 -12.08 -5.35
C ASN A 62 -3.20 -12.96 -6.59
N ASP A 63 -4.09 -12.80 -7.57
CA ASP A 63 -4.04 -13.53 -8.82
C ASP A 63 -3.08 -12.85 -9.83
N TYR A 64 -2.24 -13.64 -10.49
CA TYR A 64 -1.50 -13.16 -11.65
C TYR A 64 -2.42 -13.03 -12.85
N PRO A 65 -2.62 -11.80 -13.41
CA PRO A 65 -3.62 -11.60 -14.47
C PRO A 65 -3.28 -12.27 -15.81
N GLY A 66 -2.08 -12.81 -15.95
CA GLY A 66 -1.56 -13.40 -17.18
C GLY A 66 -0.73 -12.43 -18.04
N ASP A 67 0.24 -12.99 -18.76
CA ASP A 67 1.29 -12.21 -19.45
C ASP A 67 0.73 -11.18 -20.44
N ALA A 68 -0.30 -11.56 -21.22
CA ALA A 68 -0.96 -10.65 -22.16
C ALA A 68 -1.75 -9.53 -21.46
N THR A 69 -2.42 -9.85 -20.36
CA THR A 69 -3.15 -8.88 -19.55
C THR A 69 -2.19 -7.90 -18.92
N MET A 70 -1.07 -8.36 -18.37
CA MET A 70 -0.03 -7.48 -17.81
C MET A 70 0.49 -6.49 -18.85
N ALA A 71 0.76 -6.95 -20.08
CA ALA A 71 1.17 -6.03 -21.16
C ALA A 71 0.11 -4.95 -21.46
N THR A 72 -1.17 -5.29 -21.38
CA THR A 72 -2.28 -4.32 -21.53
C THR A 72 -2.32 -3.34 -20.36
N LEU A 73 -2.20 -3.84 -19.13
CA LEU A 73 -2.26 -3.02 -17.92
C LEU A 73 -1.08 -2.03 -17.83
N HIS A 74 0.07 -2.36 -18.37
CA HIS A 74 1.23 -1.48 -18.36
C HIS A 74 1.03 -0.17 -19.15
N HIS A 75 0.05 -0.09 -20.03
CA HIS A 75 -0.34 1.19 -20.66
C HIS A 75 -0.92 2.20 -19.67
N THR A 76 -1.37 1.73 -18.50
CA THR A 76 -2.04 2.55 -17.48
C THR A 76 -1.25 2.65 -16.19
N PHE A 77 -0.54 1.58 -15.81
CA PHE A 77 0.14 1.44 -14.53
C PHE A 77 1.65 1.40 -14.70
N ALA A 78 2.36 2.04 -13.77
CA ALA A 78 3.83 2.08 -13.76
C ALA A 78 4.44 0.89 -13.02
N PHE A 79 3.75 0.38 -12.00
CA PHE A 79 4.23 -0.70 -11.14
C PHE A 79 3.10 -1.66 -10.75
N THR A 80 3.50 -2.82 -10.26
CA THR A 80 2.58 -3.86 -9.75
C THR A 80 3.11 -4.47 -8.47
N GLY A 81 2.22 -4.93 -7.61
CA GLY A 81 2.55 -5.88 -6.55
C GLY A 81 3.18 -7.14 -7.16
N TYR A 82 4.17 -7.69 -6.47
CA TYR A 82 4.84 -8.93 -6.86
C TYR A 82 5.05 -9.81 -5.64
N TRP A 83 4.35 -10.92 -5.57
CA TRP A 83 4.40 -11.81 -4.42
C TRP A 83 5.66 -12.71 -4.44
N LEU A 84 6.40 -12.68 -3.34
CA LEU A 84 7.60 -13.51 -3.13
C LEU A 84 7.26 -14.91 -2.60
N ASN A 85 6.09 -15.06 -1.99
CA ASN A 85 5.50 -16.32 -1.53
C ASN A 85 4.02 -16.37 -1.92
N SER A 86 3.29 -17.42 -1.52
CA SER A 86 1.85 -17.51 -1.82
C SER A 86 1.08 -16.33 -1.23
N PRO A 87 0.28 -15.61 -2.04
CA PRO A 87 -0.55 -14.51 -1.55
C PRO A 87 -1.55 -14.96 -0.48
N PRO A 88 -2.15 -14.02 0.27
CA PRO A 88 -3.18 -14.35 1.26
C PRO A 88 -4.31 -15.20 0.71
N GLY A 89 -4.58 -16.33 1.39
CA GLY A 89 -5.64 -17.26 0.98
C GLY A 89 -5.31 -18.21 -0.16
N GLU A 90 -4.14 -18.08 -0.80
CA GLU A 90 -3.70 -18.91 -1.90
C GLU A 90 -2.77 -20.05 -1.46
N ASN A 91 -2.87 -21.20 -2.15
CA ASN A 91 -2.02 -22.37 -1.88
C ASN A 91 -0.72 -22.39 -2.70
N ALA A 92 -0.62 -21.54 -3.71
CA ALA A 92 0.53 -21.43 -4.60
C ALA A 92 0.79 -19.96 -4.95
N ASN A 93 2.00 -19.66 -5.38
CA ASN A 93 2.35 -18.32 -5.84
C ASN A 93 2.22 -18.23 -7.37
N PRO A 94 1.16 -17.61 -7.93
CA PRO A 94 0.98 -17.46 -9.36
C PRO A 94 1.95 -16.45 -9.99
N TRP A 95 2.60 -15.61 -9.19
CA TRP A 95 3.58 -14.60 -9.62
C TRP A 95 4.99 -15.16 -9.79
N GLN A 96 5.27 -16.35 -9.22
CA GLN A 96 6.60 -16.94 -9.24
C GLN A 96 7.13 -17.10 -10.66
N GLY A 97 8.37 -16.63 -10.89
CA GLY A 97 9.06 -16.70 -12.19
C GLY A 97 8.62 -15.65 -13.20
N LYS A 98 7.76 -14.70 -12.83
CA LYS A 98 7.24 -13.68 -13.74
C LYS A 98 8.07 -12.38 -13.75
N ARG A 99 8.92 -12.15 -12.75
CA ARG A 99 9.64 -10.89 -12.62
C ARG A 99 10.49 -10.52 -13.86
N ALA A 100 11.23 -11.49 -14.42
CA ALA A 100 12.09 -11.21 -15.57
C ALA A 100 11.31 -10.70 -16.79
N LEU A 101 10.13 -11.29 -17.07
CA LEU A 101 9.24 -10.84 -18.13
C LEU A 101 8.69 -9.44 -17.85
N LEU A 102 8.20 -9.22 -16.64
CA LEU A 102 7.64 -7.92 -16.22
C LEU A 102 8.70 -6.83 -16.26
N HIS A 103 9.90 -7.12 -15.80
CA HIS A 103 11.04 -6.19 -15.89
C HIS A 103 11.35 -5.82 -17.35
N GLN A 104 11.37 -6.78 -18.26
CA GLN A 104 11.56 -6.52 -19.70
C GLN A 104 10.44 -5.64 -20.30
N GLN A 105 9.21 -5.76 -19.77
CA GLN A 105 8.09 -4.91 -20.15
C GLN A 105 8.16 -3.51 -19.56
N GLY A 106 9.08 -3.23 -18.62
CA GLY A 106 9.28 -1.93 -17.99
C GLY A 106 8.50 -1.73 -16.68
N TRP A 107 7.92 -2.78 -16.10
CA TRP A 107 7.22 -2.71 -14.81
C TRP A 107 8.16 -2.34 -13.66
N GLY A 108 7.70 -1.43 -12.78
CA GLY A 108 8.20 -1.33 -11.43
C GLY A 108 7.50 -2.30 -10.49
N PHE A 109 7.99 -2.41 -9.26
CA PHE A 109 7.54 -3.44 -8.33
C PHE A 109 7.25 -2.91 -6.93
N LEU A 110 6.22 -3.50 -6.30
CA LEU A 110 6.06 -3.63 -4.86
C LEU A 110 6.31 -5.10 -4.52
N ALA A 111 7.49 -5.43 -3.99
CA ALA A 111 7.86 -6.80 -3.66
C ALA A 111 7.23 -7.20 -2.32
N LEU A 112 6.20 -8.06 -2.37
CA LEU A 112 5.33 -8.41 -1.25
C LEU A 112 5.67 -9.81 -0.71
N ALA A 113 5.71 -9.94 0.60
CA ALA A 113 5.81 -11.20 1.32
C ALA A 113 4.59 -11.34 2.23
N ASN A 114 3.71 -12.29 1.94
CA ASN A 114 2.57 -12.61 2.78
C ASN A 114 3.05 -12.99 4.19
N GLY A 115 2.59 -12.25 5.20
CA GLY A 115 2.91 -12.44 6.60
C GLY A 115 2.10 -13.55 7.25
N ARG A 116 1.99 -13.50 8.55
CA ARG A 116 1.21 -14.46 9.35
C ARG A 116 0.05 -13.77 10.03
N LEU A 117 -1.10 -14.43 10.01
CA LEU A 117 -2.21 -14.06 10.86
C LEU A 117 -1.90 -14.39 12.32
N ASP A 118 -2.55 -13.70 13.26
CA ASP A 118 -2.35 -13.91 14.69
C ASP A 118 -2.53 -15.37 15.11
N ASP A 119 -3.57 -16.01 14.62
CA ASP A 119 -3.87 -17.42 14.93
C ASP A 119 -2.76 -18.39 14.44
N GLU A 120 -2.07 -18.06 13.34
CA GLU A 120 -0.92 -18.82 12.83
C GLU A 120 0.32 -18.62 13.70
N ILE A 121 0.56 -17.38 14.16
CA ILE A 121 1.65 -17.06 15.09
C ILE A 121 1.45 -17.79 16.41
N LEU A 122 0.26 -17.70 17.00
CA LEU A 122 -0.11 -18.39 18.22
C LEU A 122 -0.03 -19.91 18.10
N LYS A 123 -0.43 -20.46 16.96
CA LYS A 123 -0.31 -21.89 16.68
C LYS A 123 1.15 -22.34 16.64
N ALA A 124 2.02 -21.57 15.99
CA ALA A 124 3.46 -21.85 15.94
C ALA A 124 4.06 -21.77 17.35
N GLN A 125 3.69 -20.76 18.14
CA GLN A 125 4.14 -20.58 19.52
C GLN A 125 3.75 -21.76 20.41
N LYS A 126 2.51 -22.22 20.32
CA LYS A 126 2.03 -23.44 21.04
C LYS A 126 2.81 -24.68 20.62
N SER A 127 3.32 -24.71 19.40
CA SER A 127 4.17 -25.82 18.88
C SER A 127 5.65 -25.64 19.21
N GLY A 128 6.02 -24.67 20.04
CA GLY A 128 7.38 -24.43 20.48
C GLY A 128 8.22 -23.49 19.61
N THR A 129 7.62 -22.82 18.63
CA THR A 129 8.30 -21.83 17.79
C THR A 129 7.91 -20.42 18.21
N PRO A 130 8.75 -19.65 18.90
CA PRO A 130 8.44 -18.28 19.29
C PRO A 130 8.21 -17.37 18.06
N PRO A 131 7.37 -16.31 18.18
CA PRO A 131 7.04 -15.40 17.08
C PRO A 131 8.29 -14.86 16.35
N ALA A 132 9.30 -14.40 17.09
CA ALA A 132 10.53 -13.89 16.51
C ALA A 132 11.38 -14.97 15.77
N ALA A 133 11.30 -16.23 16.17
CA ALA A 133 11.98 -17.32 15.46
C ALA A 133 11.24 -17.69 14.17
N LEU A 134 9.91 -17.71 14.21
CA LEU A 134 9.05 -17.88 13.03
C LEU A 134 9.33 -16.76 12.02
N ALA A 135 9.33 -15.52 12.46
CA ALA A 135 9.59 -14.34 11.64
C ALA A 135 10.94 -14.40 10.92
N ARG A 136 12.03 -14.75 11.63
CA ARG A 136 13.35 -14.89 11.01
C ARG A 136 13.37 -15.99 9.94
N LYS A 137 12.66 -17.09 10.16
CA LYS A 137 12.52 -18.15 9.16
C LYS A 137 11.78 -17.67 7.91
N ASP A 138 10.66 -16.96 8.11
CA ASP A 138 9.85 -16.44 7.01
C ASP A 138 10.58 -15.31 6.26
N ALA A 139 11.32 -14.44 6.96
CA ALA A 139 12.19 -13.43 6.35
C ALA A 139 13.30 -14.07 5.48
N ALA A 140 13.95 -15.13 5.99
CA ALA A 140 14.97 -15.85 5.22
C ALA A 140 14.39 -16.46 3.93
N ALA A 141 13.15 -16.96 3.98
CA ALA A 141 12.45 -17.47 2.80
C ALA A 141 12.12 -16.34 1.79
N ALA A 142 11.63 -15.19 2.26
CA ALA A 142 11.35 -14.02 1.41
C ALA A 142 12.63 -13.48 0.75
N ILE A 143 13.73 -13.38 1.49
CA ILE A 143 15.03 -12.97 0.98
C ILE A 143 15.53 -13.95 -0.11
N ALA A 144 15.41 -15.27 0.14
CA ALA A 144 15.80 -16.28 -0.83
C ALA A 144 14.95 -16.21 -2.11
N ALA A 145 13.65 -15.99 -1.97
CA ALA A 145 12.73 -15.80 -3.10
C ALA A 145 13.10 -14.55 -3.90
N ALA A 146 13.33 -13.41 -3.24
CA ALA A 146 13.74 -12.17 -3.90
C ALA A 146 15.04 -12.34 -4.71
N ARG A 147 16.03 -13.04 -4.14
CA ARG A 147 17.27 -13.38 -4.86
C ARG A 147 17.02 -14.29 -6.06
N SER A 148 16.20 -15.32 -5.89
CA SER A 148 15.85 -16.27 -6.96
C SER A 148 15.12 -15.60 -8.12
N GLU A 149 14.24 -14.63 -7.81
CA GLU A 149 13.52 -13.85 -8.80
C GLU A 149 14.41 -12.75 -9.43
N GLY A 150 15.60 -12.53 -8.91
CA GLY A 150 16.56 -11.55 -9.44
C GLY A 150 16.28 -10.10 -9.02
N PHE A 151 15.58 -9.88 -7.89
CA PHE A 151 15.49 -8.53 -7.33
C PHE A 151 16.89 -8.02 -6.95
N PRO A 152 17.24 -6.77 -7.34
CA PRO A 152 18.54 -6.22 -7.01
C PRO A 152 18.71 -6.04 -5.49
N VAL A 153 19.95 -5.98 -5.02
CA VAL A 153 20.26 -5.58 -3.66
C VAL A 153 19.69 -4.19 -3.36
N HIS A 154 19.34 -3.95 -2.10
CA HIS A 154 18.67 -2.73 -1.63
C HIS A 154 17.23 -2.55 -2.11
N SER A 155 16.63 -3.53 -2.81
CA SER A 155 15.18 -3.53 -3.01
C SER A 155 14.47 -3.59 -1.66
N ILE A 156 13.31 -2.95 -1.58
CA ILE A 156 12.45 -3.00 -0.40
C ILE A 156 11.57 -4.24 -0.50
N LEU A 157 11.60 -5.09 0.52
CA LEU A 157 10.70 -6.22 0.68
C LEU A 157 9.63 -5.85 1.71
N PHE A 158 8.38 -5.86 1.31
CA PHE A 158 7.26 -5.51 2.19
C PHE A 158 6.68 -6.76 2.83
N LEU A 159 6.65 -6.81 4.16
CA LEU A 159 5.84 -7.77 4.90
C LEU A 159 4.39 -7.32 4.83
N ASP A 160 3.52 -8.19 4.40
CA ASP A 160 2.08 -7.97 4.39
C ASP A 160 1.48 -8.29 5.76
N GLN A 161 1.07 -7.25 6.50
CA GLN A 161 0.37 -7.33 7.77
C GLN A 161 -1.12 -7.13 7.54
N GLU A 162 -1.82 -8.22 7.28
CA GLU A 162 -3.26 -8.23 6.93
C GLU A 162 -4.18 -7.73 8.06
N GLU A 163 -3.85 -8.06 9.31
CA GLU A 163 -4.67 -7.71 10.44
C GLU A 163 -4.38 -6.29 10.90
N GLY A 164 -5.38 -5.42 10.79
CA GLY A 164 -5.29 -4.03 11.22
C GLY A 164 -5.60 -3.82 12.70
N GLY A 165 -5.35 -2.61 13.19
CA GLY A 165 -5.53 -2.21 14.57
C GLY A 165 -4.19 -2.06 15.31
N ILE A 166 -4.27 -1.96 16.63
CA ILE A 166 -3.08 -2.01 17.49
C ILE A 166 -2.54 -3.43 17.44
N LEU A 167 -1.25 -3.59 17.19
CA LEU A 167 -0.62 -4.91 17.13
C LEU A 167 -0.70 -5.62 18.49
N LEU A 168 -1.04 -6.89 18.46
CA LEU A 168 -0.87 -7.77 19.62
C LEU A 168 0.62 -8.02 19.87
N ASP A 169 0.98 -8.39 21.09
CA ASP A 169 2.40 -8.59 21.49
C ASP A 169 3.11 -9.58 20.57
N GLU A 170 2.46 -10.66 20.20
CA GLU A 170 2.98 -11.68 19.28
C GLU A 170 3.10 -11.20 17.85
N GLN A 171 2.16 -10.39 17.36
CA GLN A 171 2.22 -9.75 16.05
C GLN A 171 3.37 -8.74 15.99
N ALA A 172 3.51 -7.89 17.01
CA ALA A 172 4.62 -6.97 17.11
C ALA A 172 5.97 -7.71 17.15
N ALA A 173 6.08 -8.76 17.97
CA ALA A 173 7.29 -9.58 18.05
C ALA A 173 7.64 -10.26 16.73
N TYR A 174 6.64 -10.72 15.96
CA TYR A 174 6.81 -11.29 14.64
C TYR A 174 7.25 -10.23 13.63
N LEU A 175 6.48 -9.17 13.47
CA LEU A 175 6.73 -8.11 12.47
C LEU A 175 8.11 -7.49 12.66
N LEU A 176 8.46 -7.09 13.89
CA LEU A 176 9.73 -6.43 14.16
C LEU A 176 10.93 -7.38 13.95
N ALA A 177 10.81 -8.66 14.32
CA ALA A 177 11.87 -9.62 14.06
C ALA A 177 12.04 -9.95 12.57
N TRP A 178 10.96 -9.92 11.78
CA TRP A 178 11.01 -10.08 10.34
C TRP A 178 11.72 -8.89 9.68
N THR A 179 11.34 -7.67 10.03
CA THR A 179 11.93 -6.45 9.47
C THR A 179 13.40 -6.30 9.81
N GLU A 180 13.80 -6.61 11.05
CA GLU A 180 15.21 -6.63 11.46
C GLU A 180 16.02 -7.70 10.72
N ALA A 181 15.44 -8.88 10.46
CA ALA A 181 16.11 -9.92 9.67
C ALA A 181 16.32 -9.50 8.20
N VAL A 182 15.36 -8.77 7.60
CA VAL A 182 15.53 -8.19 6.27
C VAL A 182 16.58 -7.08 6.29
N ALA A 183 16.54 -6.17 7.28
CA ALA A 183 17.52 -5.10 7.44
C ALA A 183 18.97 -5.62 7.61
N ALA A 184 19.13 -6.78 8.24
CA ALA A 184 20.43 -7.44 8.38
C ALA A 184 20.92 -8.13 7.08
N SER A 185 20.13 -8.13 6.01
CA SER A 185 20.47 -8.69 4.71
C SER A 185 20.88 -7.59 3.71
N ASP A 186 20.98 -7.96 2.43
CA ASP A 186 21.22 -7.00 1.33
C ASP A 186 19.96 -6.23 0.89
N TYR A 187 18.81 -6.45 1.56
CA TYR A 187 17.53 -5.85 1.25
C TYR A 187 17.12 -4.82 2.31
N ARG A 188 16.11 -4.02 1.99
CA ARG A 188 15.55 -3.03 2.90
C ARG A 188 14.18 -3.52 3.39
N PRO A 189 13.86 -3.34 4.68
CA PRO A 189 12.56 -3.73 5.21
C PRO A 189 11.47 -2.74 4.82
N GLY A 190 10.32 -3.28 4.45
CA GLY A 190 9.06 -2.56 4.29
C GLY A 190 7.93 -3.31 4.98
N VAL A 191 6.82 -2.63 5.22
CA VAL A 191 5.58 -3.23 5.74
C VAL A 191 4.40 -2.64 5.00
N TYR A 192 3.51 -3.51 4.50
CA TYR A 192 2.14 -3.17 4.17
C TYR A 192 1.29 -3.34 5.42
N ALA A 193 0.53 -2.32 5.80
CA ALA A 193 -0.35 -2.37 6.95
C ALA A 193 -1.47 -1.34 6.85
N SER A 194 -2.50 -1.52 7.70
CA SER A 194 -3.68 -0.66 7.71
C SER A 194 -3.37 0.76 8.21
N GLY A 195 -3.72 1.76 7.39
CA GLY A 195 -3.82 3.16 7.75
C GLY A 195 -5.21 3.57 8.24
N GLN A 196 -6.13 2.62 8.42
CA GLN A 196 -7.45 2.93 8.95
C GLN A 196 -7.38 3.25 10.45
N PRO A 197 -7.93 4.41 10.87
CA PRO A 197 -7.92 4.79 12.28
C PRO A 197 -8.79 3.83 13.13
N VAL A 198 -8.25 3.36 14.23
CA VAL A 198 -8.97 2.60 15.26
C VAL A 198 -8.94 3.34 16.59
N PRO A 199 -9.93 3.14 17.48
CA PRO A 199 -9.92 3.76 18.81
C PRO A 199 -8.67 3.39 19.63
N ASN A 200 -8.05 4.39 20.25
CA ASN A 200 -6.90 4.24 21.14
C ASN A 200 -7.07 5.11 22.40
N GLY A 201 -8.14 4.89 23.14
CA GLY A 201 -8.53 5.66 24.32
C GLY A 201 -9.60 6.73 24.04
N PRO A 202 -10.03 7.48 25.07
CA PRO A 202 -11.10 8.46 24.94
C PRO A 202 -10.74 9.59 23.96
N GLY A 203 -11.44 9.65 22.82
CA GLY A 203 -11.26 10.69 21.81
C GLY A 203 -9.95 10.61 21.02
N GLN A 204 -9.21 9.51 21.14
CA GLN A 204 -7.97 9.28 20.40
C GLN A 204 -8.12 8.11 19.45
N THR A 205 -7.42 8.18 18.35
CA THR A 205 -7.29 7.10 17.38
C THR A 205 -5.81 6.86 17.04
N ILE A 206 -5.51 5.67 16.57
CA ILE A 206 -4.20 5.27 16.06
C ILE A 206 -4.41 4.42 14.80
N THR A 207 -3.45 4.42 13.90
CA THR A 207 -3.39 3.48 12.79
C THR A 207 -2.41 2.36 13.09
N THR A 208 -2.51 1.22 12.40
CA THR A 208 -1.50 0.16 12.52
C THR A 208 -0.12 0.67 12.08
N ILE A 209 -0.08 1.50 11.05
CA ILE A 209 1.16 2.17 10.59
C ILE A 209 1.80 2.99 11.72
N ASP A 210 1.01 3.78 12.45
CA ASP A 210 1.54 4.60 13.54
C ASP A 210 1.97 3.77 14.75
N ASP A 211 1.27 2.69 15.02
CA ASP A 211 1.66 1.73 16.06
C ASP A 211 3.01 1.07 15.73
N ILE A 212 3.20 0.64 14.48
CA ILE A 212 4.49 0.12 13.99
C ILE A 212 5.60 1.17 14.14
N ARG A 213 5.37 2.42 13.72
CA ARG A 213 6.32 3.53 13.90
C ARG A 213 6.69 3.73 15.36
N GLY A 214 5.68 3.67 16.25
CA GLY A 214 5.88 3.73 17.70
C GLY A 214 6.79 2.63 18.22
N HIS A 215 6.58 1.39 17.80
CA HIS A 215 7.43 0.24 18.15
C HIS A 215 8.87 0.41 17.63
N VAL A 216 9.05 0.82 16.37
CA VAL A 216 10.36 1.07 15.77
C VAL A 216 11.13 2.14 16.55
N ALA A 217 10.50 3.27 16.82
CA ALA A 217 11.12 4.38 17.57
C ALA A 217 11.48 3.99 19.00
N LYS A 218 10.56 3.35 19.73
CA LYS A 218 10.73 2.92 21.12
C LYS A 218 11.89 1.93 21.29
N ASN A 219 12.08 1.03 20.32
CA ASN A 219 13.07 -0.02 20.39
C ASN A 219 14.36 0.31 19.60
N HIS A 220 14.46 1.51 19.02
CA HIS A 220 15.62 1.97 18.24
C HIS A 220 15.99 1.01 17.09
N LEU A 221 14.97 0.51 16.38
CA LEU A 221 15.13 -0.45 15.28
C LEU A 221 15.47 0.25 13.95
N HIS A 222 15.79 -0.54 12.93
CA HIS A 222 16.02 -0.01 11.59
C HIS A 222 14.76 0.66 11.03
N PRO A 223 14.89 1.75 10.25
CA PRO A 223 13.76 2.37 9.56
C PRO A 223 13.06 1.40 8.63
N ILE A 224 11.74 1.44 8.61
CA ILE A 224 10.87 0.59 7.80
C ILE A 224 10.17 1.46 6.75
N ALA A 225 10.18 1.05 5.50
CA ALA A 225 9.36 1.66 4.47
C ALA A 225 7.89 1.23 4.62
N MET A 226 6.96 2.18 4.49
CA MET A 226 5.54 1.92 4.69
C MET A 226 4.80 1.88 3.35
N PHE A 227 3.97 0.86 3.20
CA PHE A 227 2.93 0.77 2.20
C PHE A 227 1.59 0.77 2.95
N ASP A 228 0.87 1.87 2.88
CA ASP A 228 -0.31 2.14 3.68
C ASP A 228 -1.57 1.66 2.96
N ALA A 229 -2.37 0.84 3.62
CA ALA A 229 -3.68 0.40 3.15
C ALA A 229 -4.77 1.26 3.78
N GLN A 230 -5.20 2.29 3.07
CA GLN A 230 -6.32 3.11 3.47
C GLN A 230 -7.32 3.22 2.32
N ASP A 231 -8.34 2.37 2.37
CA ASP A 231 -9.40 2.34 1.37
C ASP A 231 -10.24 3.61 1.49
N THR A 232 -10.21 4.41 0.45
CA THR A 232 -11.01 5.63 0.33
C THR A 232 -12.12 5.43 -0.68
N CYS A 233 -13.08 6.35 -0.71
CA CYS A 233 -14.10 6.34 -1.74
C CYS A 233 -13.46 6.72 -3.08
N PRO A 234 -13.21 5.80 -4.02
CA PRO A 234 -12.67 6.16 -5.31
C PRO A 234 -13.62 7.09 -6.05
N PRO A 235 -13.11 7.99 -6.91
CA PRO A 235 -13.97 8.85 -7.72
C PRO A 235 -14.82 8.04 -8.69
N ALA A 236 -16.05 8.47 -8.86
CA ALA A 236 -16.99 7.86 -9.80
C ALA A 236 -16.63 8.14 -11.27
N PRO A 237 -17.09 7.29 -12.18
CA PRO A 237 -17.73 5.99 -11.96
C PRO A 237 -16.68 4.91 -11.71
N GLY A 238 -16.91 4.16 -10.64
CA GLY A 238 -16.07 3.03 -10.30
C GLY A 238 -14.66 3.42 -9.84
N CYS A 239 -13.86 2.42 -9.54
CA CYS A 239 -12.46 2.54 -9.28
C CYS A 239 -11.75 2.89 -10.58
N THR A 240 -11.81 4.14 -10.96
CA THR A 240 -11.09 4.53 -12.15
C THR A 240 -9.66 4.87 -11.79
N VAL A 241 -8.80 4.59 -12.74
CA VAL A 241 -7.42 5.05 -12.78
C VAL A 241 -7.26 6.57 -12.61
N ASN A 242 -8.32 7.31 -12.47
CA ASN A 242 -8.37 8.75 -12.22
C ASN A 242 -8.60 9.08 -10.73
N ALA A 243 -8.43 8.13 -9.83
CA ALA A 243 -8.47 8.40 -8.41
C ALA A 243 -7.60 9.60 -8.08
N LYS A 244 -8.18 10.57 -7.40
CA LYS A 244 -7.39 11.65 -6.83
C LYS A 244 -6.59 11.06 -5.67
N PRO A 245 -5.32 11.43 -5.52
CA PRO A 245 -4.60 11.15 -4.28
C PRO A 245 -5.44 11.66 -3.11
N LEU A 246 -5.33 11.03 -1.97
CA LEU A 246 -5.90 11.55 -0.72
C LEU A 246 -5.51 13.02 -0.59
N SER A 247 -6.51 13.85 -0.47
CA SER A 247 -6.35 15.30 -0.32
C SER A 247 -6.86 15.78 1.02
N THR A 248 -6.96 14.89 1.99
CA THR A 248 -7.53 15.21 3.28
C THR A 248 -6.42 15.62 4.23
N ALA A 249 -6.65 16.72 4.95
CA ALA A 249 -5.64 17.39 5.76
C ALA A 249 -5.04 16.46 6.82
N GLY A 250 -3.74 16.37 6.84
CA GLY A 250 -2.98 15.51 7.76
C GLY A 250 -2.67 14.13 7.23
N GLU A 251 -3.01 13.86 5.97
CA GLU A 251 -2.94 12.55 5.37
C GLU A 251 -1.70 12.34 4.54
N LEU A 252 -1.56 11.11 4.18
CA LEU A 252 -0.50 10.45 3.46
C LEU A 252 0.22 11.34 2.46
N THR A 253 1.34 11.92 2.88
CA THR A 253 2.24 12.64 1.97
C THR A 253 3.25 11.63 1.45
N LEU A 254 3.00 11.12 0.25
CA LEU A 254 4.02 10.39 -0.49
C LEU A 254 5.14 11.36 -0.83
N SER A 255 6.28 11.20 -0.18
CA SER A 255 7.44 12.05 -0.40
C SER A 255 8.61 11.19 -0.82
N PRO A 256 9.34 11.57 -1.88
CA PRO A 256 10.61 10.93 -2.18
C PRO A 256 11.53 11.03 -0.96
N GLY A 257 11.98 9.88 -0.44
CA GLY A 257 12.83 9.80 0.76
C GLY A 257 12.10 9.81 2.11
N GLY A 258 10.76 9.92 2.13
CA GLY A 258 9.95 9.64 3.32
C GLY A 258 9.83 8.13 3.60
N ASP A 259 9.25 7.78 4.74
CA ASP A 259 8.98 6.38 5.08
C ASP A 259 7.78 5.81 4.31
N LEU A 260 6.79 6.65 3.96
CA LEU A 260 5.63 6.26 3.18
C LEU A 260 5.96 6.26 1.69
N VAL A 261 6.08 5.09 1.11
CA VAL A 261 6.49 4.90 -0.30
C VAL A 261 5.34 4.57 -1.23
N ALA A 262 4.29 3.94 -0.72
CA ALA A 262 3.09 3.59 -1.48
C ALA A 262 1.83 3.64 -0.61
N TRP A 263 0.71 3.80 -1.27
CA TRP A 263 -0.62 3.84 -0.67
C TRP A 263 -1.60 3.03 -1.51
N GLN A 264 -2.24 2.02 -0.91
CA GLN A 264 -3.37 1.30 -1.47
C GLN A 264 -4.65 2.04 -1.09
N TYR A 265 -5.28 2.68 -2.05
CA TYR A 265 -6.43 3.55 -1.80
C TYR A 265 -7.78 2.90 -2.12
N SER A 266 -7.77 1.69 -2.70
CA SER A 266 -8.99 0.94 -2.94
C SER A 266 -8.68 -0.54 -3.06
N GLN A 267 -9.48 -1.37 -2.40
CA GLN A 267 -9.38 -2.84 -2.40
C GLN A 267 -10.54 -3.47 -3.17
N SER A 268 -10.26 -4.57 -3.86
CA SER A 268 -11.22 -5.36 -4.63
C SER A 268 -11.17 -6.85 -4.28
N PRO A 269 -12.29 -7.53 -4.05
CA PRO A 269 -13.64 -6.97 -4.07
C PRO A 269 -13.87 -6.07 -2.87
N ARG A 270 -14.73 -5.08 -3.10
CA ARG A 270 -15.03 -4.05 -2.13
C ARG A 270 -15.52 -4.56 -0.79
N ARG A 271 -15.14 -3.87 0.28
CA ARG A 271 -15.60 -4.09 1.64
C ARG A 271 -16.71 -3.09 2.00
N PRO A 272 -18.00 -3.51 2.07
CA PRO A 272 -19.13 -2.60 2.31
C PRO A 272 -19.03 -1.80 3.62
N GLU A 273 -18.38 -2.36 4.65
CA GLU A 273 -18.19 -1.71 5.94
C GLU A 273 -17.32 -0.45 5.85
N LEU A 274 -16.32 -0.45 4.97
CA LEU A 274 -15.43 0.71 4.74
C LEU A 274 -16.07 1.75 3.82
N THR A 275 -16.94 1.33 2.94
CA THR A 275 -17.42 2.11 1.81
C THR A 275 -18.88 2.55 1.92
N ARG A 276 -19.50 2.24 3.05
CA ARG A 276 -20.88 2.58 3.36
C ARG A 276 -21.19 4.08 3.26
N SER A 277 -20.21 4.91 3.56
CA SER A 277 -20.32 6.38 3.53
C SER A 277 -19.96 6.99 2.18
N CYS A 278 -19.55 6.18 1.21
CA CYS A 278 -19.19 6.69 -0.10
C CYS A 278 -20.38 7.20 -0.89
N SER A 279 -20.15 8.19 -1.77
CA SER A 279 -21.22 8.78 -2.58
C SER A 279 -21.82 7.75 -3.53
N THR A 280 -23.07 8.03 -3.98
CA THR A 280 -23.80 7.20 -4.94
C THR A 280 -23.20 7.19 -6.35
N THR A 281 -22.20 8.03 -6.61
CA THR A 281 -21.47 8.05 -7.89
C THR A 281 -20.40 6.96 -8.00
N TYR A 282 -20.31 6.13 -7.00
CA TYR A 282 -19.45 4.98 -6.90
C TYR A 282 -19.95 3.82 -7.79
N ALA A 283 -19.06 2.92 -8.24
CA ALA A 283 -19.51 1.74 -8.96
C ALA A 283 -20.54 0.97 -8.13
N ALA A 284 -21.59 0.46 -8.77
CA ALA A 284 -22.69 -0.20 -8.06
C ALA A 284 -22.24 -1.38 -7.19
N ASP A 285 -21.23 -2.12 -7.63
CA ASP A 285 -20.62 -3.22 -6.90
C ASP A 285 -19.39 -2.79 -6.07
N GLY A 286 -18.93 -1.55 -6.28
CA GLY A 286 -17.78 -0.98 -5.58
C GLY A 286 -16.43 -1.58 -5.93
N ASN A 287 -16.31 -2.40 -6.95
CA ASN A 287 -15.08 -3.07 -7.32
C ASN A 287 -14.23 -2.26 -8.32
N CYS A 288 -12.92 -2.47 -8.27
CA CYS A 288 -11.96 -1.91 -9.22
C CYS A 288 -11.68 -2.93 -10.31
N TYR A 289 -12.13 -2.65 -11.52
CA TYR A 289 -11.86 -3.49 -12.67
C TYR A 289 -10.64 -3.01 -13.45
N ALA A 290 -9.84 -3.96 -13.91
CA ALA A 290 -8.68 -3.66 -14.72
C ALA A 290 -9.10 -2.96 -16.03
N PRO A 291 -8.48 -1.83 -16.43
CA PRO A 291 -8.79 -1.15 -17.67
C PRO A 291 -8.61 -2.05 -18.89
N GLY A 292 -9.67 -2.19 -19.70
CA GLY A 292 -9.68 -3.06 -20.87
C GLY A 292 -9.83 -4.57 -20.58
N VAL A 293 -9.92 -4.96 -19.30
CA VAL A 293 -10.03 -6.37 -18.87
C VAL A 293 -11.11 -6.48 -17.78
N PRO A 294 -12.40 -6.44 -18.13
CA PRO A 294 -13.50 -6.23 -17.19
C PRO A 294 -13.71 -7.31 -16.14
N ASN A 295 -13.09 -8.49 -16.32
CA ASN A 295 -13.23 -9.62 -15.37
C ASN A 295 -12.06 -9.71 -14.37
N VAL A 296 -11.10 -8.80 -14.44
CA VAL A 296 -9.95 -8.75 -13.53
C VAL A 296 -10.16 -7.64 -12.52
N LEU A 297 -10.17 -7.99 -11.24
CA LEU A 297 -10.22 -7.06 -10.12
C LEU A 297 -8.80 -6.72 -9.68
N LEU A 298 -8.58 -5.45 -9.34
CA LEU A 298 -7.29 -4.93 -8.89
C LEU A 298 -7.46 -4.15 -7.59
N ASP A 299 -6.50 -4.28 -6.70
CA ASP A 299 -6.28 -3.31 -5.64
C ASP A 299 -5.46 -2.15 -6.19
N MET A 300 -5.91 -0.92 -5.95
CA MET A 300 -5.38 0.26 -6.61
C MET A 300 -4.39 0.99 -5.74
N ASP A 301 -3.20 1.23 -6.30
CA ASP A 301 -2.08 1.83 -5.59
C ASP A 301 -1.63 3.15 -6.20
N LEU A 302 -1.04 3.97 -5.34
CA LEU A 302 -0.29 5.16 -5.70
C LEU A 302 1.08 5.12 -5.01
N ALA A 303 2.15 5.49 -5.72
CA ALA A 303 3.49 5.57 -5.14
C ALA A 303 4.20 6.85 -5.57
N SER A 304 5.20 7.28 -4.80
CA SER A 304 6.02 8.45 -5.11
C SER A 304 6.98 8.23 -6.29
N THR A 305 7.24 6.97 -6.64
CA THR A 305 8.14 6.58 -7.75
C THR A 305 7.48 5.51 -8.63
N PRO A 306 7.90 5.36 -9.88
CA PRO A 306 7.38 4.31 -10.75
C PRO A 306 7.91 2.91 -10.41
N ASP A 307 8.77 2.77 -9.40
CA ASP A 307 9.35 1.51 -8.92
C ASP A 307 9.54 1.58 -7.40
N PRO A 308 8.45 1.43 -6.63
CA PRO A 308 8.46 1.70 -5.18
C PRO A 308 9.43 0.81 -4.38
N SER A 309 9.60 -0.42 -4.80
CA SER A 309 10.57 -1.34 -4.17
C SER A 309 12.01 -1.16 -4.67
N HIS A 310 12.27 -0.30 -5.66
CA HIS A 310 13.57 -0.27 -6.36
C HIS A 310 13.93 -1.67 -6.91
N GLY A 311 12.94 -2.35 -7.47
CA GLY A 311 12.99 -3.75 -7.88
C GLY A 311 13.38 -3.98 -9.34
N ARG A 312 13.62 -2.91 -10.12
CA ARG A 312 14.07 -2.95 -11.53
C ARG A 312 15.52 -3.34 -11.67
#